data_dd2a0f852d3a7c44c4de805200f83676
#
_entry.id   dd2a0f852d3a7c44c4de805200f83676
#
_cell.length_a   1.000
_cell.length_b   1.000
_cell.length_c   1.000
_cell.angle_alpha   90.00
_cell.angle_beta   90.00
_cell.angle_gamma   90.00
#
_symmetry.space_group_name_H-M   'P 1'
#
loop_
_entity.id
_entity.type
_entity.pdbx_description
1 polymer ?
#
loop_
_entity_poly.entity_id
_entity_poly.type
_entity_poly.pdbx_seq_one_letter_code
_entity_poly.pdbx_strand_id
1 'polypeptide(L)'
;MADKKLTVYFTSDLHGYIYPTDYRSRDERDIGLFKCASRFEKDGNTLVIDGGDLLQGSPLGAFCHDTIGDGRAFAGIMNRCGYDYVTLGNHDFNFGTDYLGSYLGNLNARCVCENVSAKNGCAPLYPARVHTLENGLRVGIVGIVTDYVNIWERPEHIASIRISDPIPAAAAALEKLKSISDVTLCIYHGGFERDLATGRVLSATHENIAYRICQELDFDILLTGHQHMSVPGQTLFGTFVVQPSDRGQEFIRVEAVLSGEEKRIT
;
A
#
# COMPACT_ATOMS: atom_id res chain seq x y z
N MET A 1 11.24 -13.34 27.82
CA MET A 1 11.50 -13.68 26.39
C MET A 1 12.24 -12.48 25.77
N ALA A 2 13.07 -12.69 24.78
CA ALA A 2 13.70 -11.56 24.08
C ALA A 2 12.63 -10.80 23.29
N ASP A 3 12.79 -9.48 23.18
CA ASP A 3 11.91 -8.63 22.39
C ASP A 3 11.95 -9.04 20.91
N LYS A 4 10.80 -9.08 20.28
CA LYS A 4 10.69 -9.29 18.84
C LYS A 4 10.44 -7.95 18.14
N LYS A 5 11.16 -7.69 17.06
CA LYS A 5 11.07 -6.44 16.32
C LYS A 5 10.61 -6.69 14.88
N LEU A 6 9.73 -5.83 14.39
CA LEU A 6 9.38 -5.65 12.98
C LEU A 6 9.83 -4.23 12.57
N THR A 7 10.50 -4.12 11.44
CA THR A 7 10.71 -2.85 10.74
C THR A 7 9.94 -2.86 9.42
N VAL A 8 9.20 -1.80 9.13
CA VAL A 8 8.51 -1.60 7.85
C VAL A 8 9.05 -0.35 7.18
N TYR A 9 9.54 -0.46 5.95
CA TYR A 9 9.74 0.67 5.05
C TYR A 9 8.55 0.77 4.13
N PHE A 10 7.91 1.92 4.09
CA PHE A 10 6.67 2.14 3.38
C PHE A 10 6.78 3.31 2.39
N THR A 11 6.43 3.04 1.14
CA THR A 11 6.22 4.03 0.07
C THR A 11 4.80 3.92 -0.45
N SER A 12 4.27 4.98 -1.05
CA SER A 12 3.00 5.03 -1.76
C SER A 12 3.03 6.13 -2.81
N ASP A 13 2.11 6.10 -3.76
CA ASP A 13 1.90 7.21 -4.71
C ASP A 13 3.19 7.59 -5.47
N LEU A 14 3.96 6.60 -5.87
CA LEU A 14 5.22 6.81 -6.62
C LEU A 14 4.98 7.36 -8.03
N HIS A 15 3.82 7.08 -8.63
CA HIS A 15 3.37 7.60 -9.93
C HIS A 15 4.42 7.50 -11.05
N GLY A 16 5.23 6.43 -11.05
CA GLY A 16 6.30 6.21 -12.01
C GLY A 16 7.51 7.14 -11.85
N TYR A 17 7.63 7.86 -10.73
CA TYR A 17 8.83 8.61 -10.38
C TYR A 17 9.87 7.69 -9.76
N ILE A 18 10.72 7.14 -10.61
CA ILE A 18 11.76 6.16 -10.24
C ILE A 18 13.10 6.83 -9.99
N TYR A 19 13.52 7.69 -10.93
CA TYR A 19 14.78 8.42 -10.86
C TYR A 19 14.60 9.73 -10.08
N PRO A 20 15.69 10.29 -9.51
CA PRO A 20 15.64 11.56 -8.78
C PRO A 20 15.52 12.77 -9.74
N THR A 21 14.47 12.79 -10.54
CA THR A 21 14.18 13.83 -11.53
C THR A 21 12.69 13.97 -11.74
N ASP A 22 12.24 15.17 -12.07
CA ASP A 22 10.86 15.46 -12.49
C ASP A 22 10.61 15.19 -13.99
N TYR A 23 11.59 14.58 -14.69
CA TYR A 23 11.60 14.27 -16.12
C TYR A 23 11.50 15.48 -17.06
N ARG A 24 11.44 16.72 -16.54
CA ARG A 24 11.42 17.95 -17.34
C ARG A 24 12.83 18.52 -17.59
N SER A 25 13.74 18.22 -16.68
CA SER A 25 15.16 18.62 -16.77
C SER A 25 16.05 17.45 -16.36
N ARG A 26 17.37 17.66 -16.49
CA ARG A 26 18.37 16.69 -15.99
C ARG A 26 18.80 16.98 -14.55
N ASP A 27 18.20 17.99 -13.92
CA ASP A 27 18.54 18.38 -12.57
C ASP A 27 18.06 17.31 -11.58
N GLU A 28 18.91 17.00 -10.62
CA GLU A 28 18.55 16.12 -9.53
C GLU A 28 17.53 16.78 -8.60
N ARG A 29 16.52 16.02 -8.18
CA ARG A 29 15.47 16.43 -7.25
C ARG A 29 15.42 15.48 -6.06
N ASP A 30 14.89 15.94 -4.94
CA ASP A 30 14.63 15.09 -3.76
C ASP A 30 13.32 14.32 -3.91
N ILE A 31 13.25 13.51 -4.97
CA ILE A 31 12.12 12.64 -5.33
C ILE A 31 12.63 11.34 -5.91
N GLY A 32 11.73 10.38 -6.06
CA GLY A 32 11.96 9.16 -6.81
C GLY A 32 12.33 7.94 -5.96
N LEU A 33 11.81 6.81 -6.41
CA LEU A 33 11.96 5.53 -5.73
C LEU A 33 13.42 5.18 -5.39
N PHE A 34 14.36 5.44 -6.30
CA PHE A 34 15.77 5.06 -6.08
C PHE A 34 16.41 5.82 -4.91
N LYS A 35 15.99 7.07 -4.64
CA LYS A 35 16.44 7.77 -3.42
C LYS A 35 15.89 7.11 -2.16
N CYS A 36 14.62 6.74 -2.14
CA CYS A 36 14.01 6.02 -1.03
C CYS A 36 14.69 4.66 -0.83
N ALA A 37 14.76 3.85 -1.88
CA ALA A 37 15.30 2.49 -1.82
C ALA A 37 16.78 2.44 -1.39
N SER A 38 17.57 3.47 -1.70
CA SER A 38 18.97 3.57 -1.27
C SER A 38 19.16 3.70 0.25
N ARG A 39 18.06 3.93 0.99
CA ARG A 39 18.02 4.09 2.45
C ARG A 39 17.40 2.89 3.17
N PHE A 40 16.90 1.91 2.42
CA PHE A 40 16.31 0.72 3.04
C PHE A 40 17.41 -0.19 3.59
N GLU A 41 17.40 -0.39 4.89
CA GLU A 41 18.27 -1.33 5.59
C GLU A 41 17.45 -2.60 5.88
N LYS A 42 17.53 -3.57 4.97
CA LYS A 42 16.70 -4.78 5.01
C LYS A 42 17.45 -5.94 5.65
N ASP A 43 16.82 -6.53 6.66
CA ASP A 43 17.21 -7.79 7.30
C ASP A 43 16.03 -8.77 7.32
N GLY A 44 16.18 -9.92 7.96
CA GLY A 44 15.13 -10.94 8.08
C GLY A 44 13.91 -10.55 8.94
N ASN A 45 13.94 -9.35 9.56
CA ASN A 45 12.87 -8.79 10.38
C ASN A 45 12.32 -7.48 9.79
N THR A 46 12.62 -7.22 8.52
CA THR A 46 12.25 -6.01 7.79
C THR A 46 11.32 -6.35 6.64
N LEU A 47 10.24 -5.59 6.49
CA LEU A 47 9.35 -5.61 5.33
C LEU A 47 9.46 -4.29 4.56
N VAL A 48 9.52 -4.39 3.24
CA VAL A 48 9.43 -3.23 2.32
C VAL A 48 8.09 -3.33 1.61
N ILE A 49 7.26 -2.30 1.78
CA ILE A 49 5.85 -2.31 1.36
C ILE A 49 5.56 -1.08 0.51
N ASP A 50 4.76 -1.27 -0.56
CA ASP A 50 4.24 -0.18 -1.39
C ASP A 50 2.72 -0.09 -1.30
N GLY A 51 2.22 1.14 -1.18
CA GLY A 51 0.81 1.48 -0.98
C GLY A 51 0.00 1.62 -2.27
N GLY A 52 0.58 1.35 -3.45
CA GLY A 52 -0.10 1.50 -4.74
C GLY A 52 0.14 2.86 -5.41
N ASP A 53 -0.52 3.06 -6.54
CA ASP A 53 -0.33 4.22 -7.44
C ASP A 53 1.12 4.32 -7.95
N LEU A 54 1.62 3.21 -8.46
CA LEU A 54 2.97 3.14 -9.04
C LEU A 54 2.97 3.41 -10.54
N LEU A 55 2.03 2.82 -11.30
CA LEU A 55 2.18 2.60 -12.74
C LEU A 55 1.95 3.85 -13.60
N GLN A 56 1.08 4.77 -13.16
CA GLN A 56 0.64 5.93 -13.93
C GLN A 56 0.98 7.24 -13.21
N GLY A 57 1.32 8.32 -13.96
CA GLY A 57 1.47 9.69 -13.45
C GLY A 57 2.75 10.39 -13.88
N SER A 58 3.74 9.68 -14.44
CA SER A 58 4.99 10.27 -14.95
C SER A 58 5.17 10.06 -16.45
N PRO A 59 6.06 10.84 -17.11
CA PRO A 59 6.49 10.56 -18.48
C PRO A 59 7.08 9.15 -18.64
N LEU A 60 7.74 8.60 -17.63
CA LEU A 60 8.26 7.23 -17.66
C LEU A 60 7.10 6.21 -17.67
N GLY A 61 6.06 6.43 -16.85
CA GLY A 61 4.85 5.59 -16.85
C GLY A 61 4.18 5.56 -18.21
N ALA A 62 3.97 6.73 -18.80
CA ALA A 62 3.41 6.86 -20.16
C ALA A 62 4.28 6.15 -21.20
N PHE A 63 5.61 6.34 -21.17
CA PHE A 63 6.53 5.66 -22.09
C PHE A 63 6.48 4.13 -21.94
N CYS A 64 6.45 3.61 -20.72
CA CYS A 64 6.36 2.18 -20.48
C CYS A 64 5.04 1.60 -21.03
N HIS A 65 3.93 2.31 -20.84
CA HIS A 65 2.64 1.90 -21.38
C HIS A 65 2.61 2.01 -22.93
N ASP A 66 2.88 3.20 -23.48
CA ASP A 66 2.64 3.49 -24.91
C ASP A 66 3.68 2.84 -25.83
N THR A 67 4.92 2.62 -25.36
CA THR A 67 6.04 2.16 -26.19
C THR A 67 6.43 0.72 -25.87
N ILE A 68 6.49 0.34 -24.59
CA ILE A 68 6.86 -1.04 -24.20
C ILE A 68 5.61 -1.92 -24.22
N GLY A 69 4.46 -1.39 -23.81
CA GLY A 69 3.17 -2.05 -23.86
C GLY A 69 2.92 -3.06 -22.72
N ASP A 70 3.81 -3.12 -21.71
CA ASP A 70 3.62 -4.00 -20.55
C ASP A 70 4.27 -3.46 -19.25
N GLY A 71 3.83 -3.99 -18.10
CA GLY A 71 4.28 -3.58 -16.79
C GLY A 71 5.60 -4.19 -16.30
N ARG A 72 6.29 -5.02 -17.10
CA ARG A 72 7.52 -5.75 -16.69
C ARG A 72 8.65 -4.83 -16.29
N ALA A 73 8.76 -3.66 -16.89
CA ALA A 73 9.79 -2.68 -16.54
C ALA A 73 9.66 -2.22 -15.07
N PHE A 74 8.44 -1.89 -14.65
CA PHE A 74 8.16 -1.52 -13.25
C PHE A 74 8.34 -2.70 -12.30
N ALA A 75 7.87 -3.90 -12.67
CA ALA A 75 8.11 -5.10 -11.87
C ALA A 75 9.61 -5.36 -11.65
N GLY A 76 10.42 -5.24 -12.72
CA GLY A 76 11.88 -5.38 -12.61
C GLY A 76 12.55 -4.35 -11.69
N ILE A 77 12.03 -3.13 -11.65
CA ILE A 77 12.51 -2.07 -10.75
C ILE A 77 12.13 -2.41 -9.30
N MET A 78 10.87 -2.71 -9.03
CA MET A 78 10.39 -3.07 -7.69
C MET A 78 11.11 -4.30 -7.12
N ASN A 79 11.37 -5.32 -7.97
CA ASN A 79 12.13 -6.50 -7.61
C ASN A 79 13.56 -6.16 -7.16
N ARG A 80 14.23 -5.24 -7.86
CA ARG A 80 15.58 -4.78 -7.49
C ARG A 80 15.60 -3.92 -6.23
N CYS A 81 14.53 -3.18 -5.96
CA CYS A 81 14.39 -2.41 -4.73
C CYS A 81 13.99 -3.28 -3.53
N GLY A 82 13.70 -4.57 -3.73
CA GLY A 82 13.51 -5.54 -2.67
C GLY A 82 12.17 -5.45 -1.95
N TYR A 83 11.09 -5.02 -2.64
CA TYR A 83 9.75 -5.00 -2.08
C TYR A 83 9.25 -6.42 -1.76
N ASP A 84 8.54 -6.55 -0.63
CA ASP A 84 7.94 -7.80 -0.15
C ASP A 84 6.44 -7.86 -0.43
N TYR A 85 5.76 -6.71 -0.27
CA TYR A 85 4.33 -6.56 -0.47
C TYR A 85 3.99 -5.28 -1.20
N VAL A 86 2.91 -5.34 -1.99
CA VAL A 86 2.28 -4.19 -2.62
C VAL A 86 0.77 -4.29 -2.45
N THR A 87 0.06 -3.15 -2.39
CA THR A 87 -1.37 -3.10 -2.67
C THR A 87 -1.60 -2.40 -4.01
N LEU A 88 -2.86 -2.26 -4.41
CA LEU A 88 -3.24 -1.55 -5.63
C LEU A 88 -3.73 -0.16 -5.27
N GLY A 89 -3.33 0.84 -6.05
CA GLY A 89 -3.93 2.16 -6.02
C GLY A 89 -4.93 2.36 -7.16
N ASN A 90 -5.64 3.47 -7.16
CA ASN A 90 -6.64 3.74 -8.20
C ASN A 90 -6.00 3.98 -9.58
N HIS A 91 -4.82 4.57 -9.63
CA HIS A 91 -4.10 4.80 -10.89
C HIS A 91 -3.42 3.55 -11.45
N ASP A 92 -3.29 2.48 -10.69
CA ASP A 92 -2.76 1.21 -11.21
C ASP A 92 -3.73 0.53 -12.19
N PHE A 93 -5.01 0.92 -12.19
CA PHE A 93 -6.03 0.44 -13.13
C PHE A 93 -6.10 1.24 -14.44
N ASN A 94 -5.48 2.42 -14.53
CA ASN A 94 -5.63 3.35 -15.66
C ASN A 94 -5.19 2.77 -17.01
N PHE A 95 -4.30 1.78 -17.02
CA PHE A 95 -3.84 1.10 -18.22
C PHE A 95 -4.54 -0.25 -18.46
N GLY A 96 -5.61 -0.52 -17.70
CA GLY A 96 -6.41 -1.74 -17.78
C GLY A 96 -5.79 -2.95 -17.09
N THR A 97 -6.62 -3.99 -16.92
CA THR A 97 -6.25 -5.19 -16.15
C THR A 97 -5.18 -6.05 -16.82
N ASP A 98 -4.99 -5.98 -18.15
CA ASP A 98 -3.95 -6.75 -18.85
C ASP A 98 -2.56 -6.17 -18.55
N TYR A 99 -2.42 -4.82 -18.56
CA TYR A 99 -1.17 -4.16 -18.21
C TYR A 99 -0.84 -4.38 -16.73
N LEU A 100 -1.82 -4.19 -15.84
CA LEU A 100 -1.70 -4.48 -14.41
C LEU A 100 -1.32 -5.95 -14.19
N GLY A 101 -1.95 -6.90 -14.90
CA GLY A 101 -1.63 -8.32 -14.85
C GLY A 101 -0.20 -8.62 -15.25
N SER A 102 0.32 -7.94 -16.29
CA SER A 102 1.72 -8.11 -16.69
C SER A 102 2.72 -7.58 -15.65
N TYR A 103 2.38 -6.49 -14.94
CA TYR A 103 3.16 -6.00 -13.81
C TYR A 103 3.19 -7.01 -12.67
N LEU A 104 2.01 -7.39 -12.16
CA LEU A 104 1.87 -8.30 -11.02
C LEU A 104 2.43 -9.70 -11.29
N GLY A 105 2.28 -10.21 -12.53
CA GLY A 105 2.79 -11.53 -12.93
C GLY A 105 4.31 -11.62 -13.00
N ASN A 106 5.03 -10.49 -13.07
CA ASN A 106 6.49 -10.42 -13.08
C ASN A 106 7.08 -9.86 -11.76
N LEU A 107 6.22 -9.55 -10.78
CA LEU A 107 6.64 -9.01 -9.50
C LEU A 107 7.02 -10.14 -8.53
N ASN A 108 8.15 -10.00 -7.83
CA ASN A 108 8.54 -10.90 -6.74
C ASN A 108 7.76 -10.62 -5.46
N ALA A 109 7.45 -9.33 -5.20
CA ALA A 109 6.59 -8.93 -4.11
C ALA A 109 5.18 -9.53 -4.25
N ARG A 110 4.52 -9.77 -3.14
CA ARG A 110 3.14 -10.27 -3.14
C ARG A 110 2.16 -9.11 -3.15
N CYS A 111 1.24 -9.12 -4.11
CA CYS A 111 0.09 -8.22 -4.06
C CYS A 111 -0.92 -8.73 -3.01
N VAL A 112 -1.44 -7.80 -2.21
CA VAL A 112 -2.55 -8.01 -1.27
C VAL A 112 -3.60 -6.92 -1.53
N CYS A 113 -4.85 -7.33 -1.86
CA CYS A 113 -5.96 -6.41 -2.09
C CYS A 113 -7.29 -7.18 -1.97
N GLU A 114 -7.84 -7.22 -0.76
CA GLU A 114 -8.98 -8.08 -0.40
C GLU A 114 -10.28 -7.70 -1.10
N ASN A 115 -10.47 -6.43 -1.42
CA ASN A 115 -11.71 -5.97 -2.04
C ASN A 115 -11.72 -6.03 -3.57
N VAL A 116 -10.67 -6.60 -4.20
CA VAL A 116 -10.61 -6.85 -5.64
C VAL A 116 -10.83 -8.34 -5.92
N SER A 117 -11.85 -8.67 -6.68
CA SER A 117 -12.20 -10.03 -7.08
C SER A 117 -12.41 -10.13 -8.59
N ALA A 118 -12.44 -11.35 -9.14
CA ALA A 118 -12.90 -11.55 -10.52
C ALA A 118 -14.36 -11.10 -10.67
N LYS A 119 -14.77 -10.64 -11.87
CA LYS A 119 -16.10 -10.08 -12.13
C LYS A 119 -17.24 -10.97 -11.63
N ASN A 120 -17.12 -12.27 -11.84
CA ASN A 120 -18.11 -13.28 -11.47
C ASN A 120 -17.66 -14.12 -10.26
N GLY A 121 -16.62 -13.68 -9.52
CA GLY A 121 -16.08 -14.36 -8.36
C GLY A 121 -16.40 -13.63 -7.06
N CYS A 122 -16.35 -14.36 -5.94
CA CYS A 122 -16.50 -13.79 -4.61
C CYS A 122 -15.19 -13.81 -3.82
N ALA A 123 -14.21 -14.64 -4.23
CA ALA A 123 -12.92 -14.69 -3.57
C ALA A 123 -12.02 -13.54 -4.03
N PRO A 124 -11.22 -12.94 -3.14
CA PRO A 124 -10.24 -11.93 -3.51
C PRO A 124 -9.19 -12.52 -4.44
N LEU A 125 -8.78 -11.74 -5.47
CA LEU A 125 -7.69 -12.10 -6.38
C LEU A 125 -6.34 -12.02 -5.65
N TYR A 126 -6.22 -11.12 -4.70
CA TYR A 126 -4.99 -10.80 -3.98
C TYR A 126 -5.23 -10.89 -2.47
N PRO A 127 -5.39 -12.13 -1.92
CA PRO A 127 -5.81 -12.31 -0.54
C PRO A 127 -4.74 -11.90 0.46
N ALA A 128 -5.19 -11.51 1.65
CA ALA A 128 -4.37 -11.24 2.82
C ALA A 128 -3.45 -12.42 3.18
N ARG A 129 -2.35 -12.12 3.86
CA ARG A 129 -1.29 -13.08 4.17
C ARG A 129 -0.80 -12.96 5.61
N VAL A 130 -0.27 -14.06 6.14
CA VAL A 130 0.61 -14.04 7.30
C VAL A 130 2.04 -14.16 6.82
N HIS A 131 2.88 -13.22 7.24
CA HIS A 131 4.33 -13.26 7.03
C HIS A 131 5.01 -13.59 8.36
N THR A 132 5.85 -14.60 8.36
CA THR A 132 6.66 -14.95 9.54
C THR A 132 8.07 -14.43 9.35
N LEU A 133 8.46 -13.50 10.22
CA LEU A 133 9.80 -12.92 10.24
C LEU A 133 10.84 -13.91 10.79
N GLU A 134 12.12 -13.63 10.59
CA GLU A 134 13.23 -14.49 11.04
C GLU A 134 13.24 -14.67 12.56
N ASN A 135 12.84 -13.64 13.33
CA ASN A 135 12.67 -13.73 14.80
C ASN A 135 11.39 -14.47 15.24
N GLY A 136 10.64 -15.04 14.28
CA GLY A 136 9.41 -15.79 14.52
C GLY A 136 8.18 -14.93 14.82
N LEU A 137 8.23 -13.60 14.62
CA LEU A 137 7.05 -12.73 14.73
C LEU A 137 6.18 -12.93 13.49
N ARG A 138 4.88 -13.12 13.70
CA ARG A 138 3.88 -13.32 12.63
C ARG A 138 3.14 -12.02 12.37
N VAL A 139 3.24 -11.51 11.17
CA VAL A 139 2.58 -10.26 10.71
C VAL A 139 1.41 -10.63 9.79
N GLY A 140 0.19 -10.34 10.20
CA GLY A 140 -1.00 -10.45 9.36
C GLY A 140 -1.11 -9.20 8.49
N ILE A 141 -1.09 -9.37 7.16
CA ILE A 141 -1.05 -8.27 6.19
C ILE A 141 -2.31 -8.31 5.34
N VAL A 142 -3.08 -7.23 5.41
CA VAL A 142 -4.29 -6.98 4.61
C VAL A 142 -4.03 -5.81 3.69
N GLY A 143 -4.47 -5.88 2.43
CA GLY A 143 -4.49 -4.76 1.51
C GLY A 143 -5.92 -4.46 1.08
N ILE A 144 -6.25 -3.21 0.85
CA ILE A 144 -7.51 -2.73 0.29
C ILE A 144 -7.28 -1.44 -0.51
N VAL A 145 -8.12 -1.20 -1.51
CA VAL A 145 -8.14 0.02 -2.33
C VAL A 145 -9.49 0.72 -2.23
N THR A 146 -9.52 2.04 -2.38
CA THR A 146 -10.77 2.79 -2.44
C THR A 146 -11.70 2.24 -3.54
N ASP A 147 -12.97 2.05 -3.23
CA ASP A 147 -13.97 1.61 -4.21
C ASP A 147 -14.38 2.70 -5.19
N TYR A 148 -13.89 3.92 -5.00
CA TYR A 148 -14.04 5.04 -5.94
C TYR A 148 -13.38 4.80 -7.30
N VAL A 149 -12.51 3.80 -7.42
CA VAL A 149 -12.05 3.29 -8.74
C VAL A 149 -13.25 2.99 -9.65
N ASN A 150 -14.36 2.45 -9.11
CA ASN A 150 -15.57 2.19 -9.89
C ASN A 150 -16.24 3.45 -10.47
N ILE A 151 -15.93 4.64 -9.92
CA ILE A 151 -16.46 5.94 -10.36
C ILE A 151 -15.50 6.63 -11.34
N TRP A 152 -14.20 6.53 -11.08
CA TRP A 152 -13.19 7.26 -11.84
C TRP A 152 -12.69 6.52 -13.06
N GLU A 153 -12.65 5.17 -12.96
CA GLU A 153 -12.01 4.38 -14.01
C GLU A 153 -12.99 4.10 -15.17
N ARG A 154 -12.43 3.95 -16.37
CA ARG A 154 -13.20 3.54 -17.54
C ARG A 154 -13.70 2.13 -17.35
N PRO A 155 -15.00 1.87 -17.63
CA PRO A 155 -15.58 0.54 -17.43
C PRO A 155 -14.83 -0.60 -18.14
N GLU A 156 -14.25 -0.32 -19.32
CA GLU A 156 -13.48 -1.28 -20.09
C GLU A 156 -12.18 -1.70 -19.40
N HIS A 157 -11.52 -0.81 -18.62
CA HIS A 157 -10.28 -1.10 -17.92
C HIS A 157 -10.47 -2.05 -16.73
N ILE A 158 -11.66 -2.06 -16.16
CA ILE A 158 -12.01 -2.88 -14.99
C ILE A 158 -13.10 -3.92 -15.30
N ALA A 159 -13.36 -4.19 -16.59
CA ALA A 159 -14.47 -5.06 -17.02
C ALA A 159 -14.36 -6.51 -16.50
N SER A 160 -13.13 -7.00 -16.27
CA SER A 160 -12.85 -8.38 -15.82
C SER A 160 -12.87 -8.54 -14.29
N ILE A 161 -12.92 -7.44 -13.53
CA ILE A 161 -12.84 -7.43 -12.08
C ILE A 161 -14.07 -6.76 -11.44
N ARG A 162 -14.17 -6.92 -10.14
CA ARG A 162 -15.11 -6.22 -9.26
C ARG A 162 -14.34 -5.67 -8.07
N ILE A 163 -14.55 -4.39 -7.75
CA ILE A 163 -14.02 -3.73 -6.58
C ILE A 163 -15.20 -3.47 -5.63
N SER A 164 -15.16 -4.09 -4.45
CA SER A 164 -16.21 -3.98 -3.43
C SER A 164 -15.86 -2.97 -2.35
N ASP A 165 -16.82 -2.68 -1.46
CA ASP A 165 -16.59 -1.85 -0.27
C ASP A 165 -15.37 -2.39 0.52
N PRO A 166 -14.35 -1.55 0.79
CA PRO A 166 -13.13 -1.97 1.45
C PRO A 166 -13.32 -2.36 2.92
N ILE A 167 -14.26 -1.75 3.68
CA ILE A 167 -14.43 -2.05 5.12
C ILE A 167 -14.88 -3.49 5.37
N PRO A 168 -15.97 -4.01 4.75
CA PRO A 168 -16.35 -5.40 4.95
C PRO A 168 -15.28 -6.40 4.52
N ALA A 169 -14.53 -6.08 3.45
CA ALA A 169 -13.43 -6.93 2.97
C ALA A 169 -12.28 -6.98 3.98
N ALA A 170 -11.85 -5.82 4.49
CA ALA A 170 -10.81 -5.72 5.51
C ALA A 170 -11.23 -6.39 6.82
N ALA A 171 -12.49 -6.20 7.26
CA ALA A 171 -13.02 -6.82 8.47
C ALA A 171 -12.99 -8.35 8.40
N ALA A 172 -13.44 -8.92 7.27
CA ALA A 172 -13.45 -10.36 7.06
C ALA A 172 -12.03 -10.96 7.00
N ALA A 173 -11.05 -10.21 6.45
CA ALA A 173 -9.65 -10.61 6.42
C ALA A 173 -9.01 -10.52 7.82
N LEU A 174 -9.23 -9.42 8.55
CA LEU A 174 -8.73 -9.20 9.90
C LEU A 174 -9.20 -10.31 10.85
N GLU A 175 -10.48 -10.67 10.82
CA GLU A 175 -11.03 -11.74 11.67
C GLU A 175 -10.29 -13.07 11.49
N LYS A 176 -9.94 -13.41 10.23
CA LYS A 176 -9.18 -14.63 9.93
C LYS A 176 -7.72 -14.56 10.42
N LEU A 177 -7.12 -13.36 10.36
CA LEU A 177 -5.70 -13.19 10.67
C LEU A 177 -5.43 -12.99 12.17
N LYS A 178 -6.37 -12.39 12.90
CA LYS A 178 -6.18 -11.93 14.28
C LYS A 178 -5.74 -13.06 15.23
N SER A 179 -6.26 -14.28 15.04
CA SER A 179 -5.92 -15.43 15.88
C SER A 179 -4.57 -16.11 15.53
N ILE A 180 -4.02 -15.82 14.35
CA ILE A 180 -2.82 -16.46 13.83
C ILE A 180 -1.66 -15.49 13.60
N SER A 181 -1.82 -14.22 13.98
CA SER A 181 -0.81 -13.14 13.84
C SER A 181 -0.50 -12.52 15.20
N ASP A 182 0.72 -12.04 15.36
CA ASP A 182 1.17 -11.31 16.54
C ASP A 182 1.01 -9.80 16.36
N VAL A 183 1.11 -9.32 15.10
CA VAL A 183 0.85 -7.93 14.66
C VAL A 183 -0.05 -7.98 13.43
N THR A 184 -1.04 -7.10 13.36
CA THR A 184 -1.93 -6.91 12.21
C THR A 184 -1.65 -5.58 11.52
N LEU A 185 -1.43 -5.62 10.20
CA LEU A 185 -1.11 -4.48 9.36
C LEU A 185 -2.11 -4.38 8.20
N CYS A 186 -2.72 -3.23 8.03
CA CYS A 186 -3.56 -2.93 6.87
C CYS A 186 -2.84 -1.91 5.97
N ILE A 187 -2.82 -2.17 4.66
CA ILE A 187 -2.41 -1.24 3.62
C ILE A 187 -3.69 -0.78 2.94
N TYR A 188 -4.05 0.47 3.13
CA TYR A 188 -5.22 1.06 2.52
C TYR A 188 -4.81 2.12 1.51
N HIS A 189 -5.01 1.86 0.21
CA HIS A 189 -4.89 2.91 -0.79
C HIS A 189 -6.16 3.77 -0.80
N GLY A 190 -6.13 4.79 -0.01
CA GLY A 190 -7.11 5.81 0.29
C GLY A 190 -6.64 6.61 1.50
N GLY A 191 -7.28 7.74 1.75
CA GLY A 191 -6.85 8.68 2.78
C GLY A 191 -7.87 8.86 3.90
N PHE A 192 -7.70 9.96 4.63
CA PHE A 192 -8.51 10.30 5.79
C PHE A 192 -9.64 11.27 5.41
N GLU A 193 -10.86 10.90 5.75
CA GLU A 193 -12.08 11.71 5.57
C GLU A 193 -12.29 12.74 6.69
N ARG A 194 -11.45 12.70 7.73
CA ARG A 194 -11.52 13.58 8.89
C ARG A 194 -10.16 14.15 9.23
N ASP A 195 -10.18 15.33 9.79
CA ASP A 195 -9.02 15.95 10.44
C ASP A 195 -8.56 15.09 11.63
N LEU A 196 -7.30 14.71 11.63
CA LEU A 196 -6.77 13.74 12.58
C LEU A 196 -6.66 14.24 14.01
N ALA A 197 -6.54 15.57 14.19
CA ALA A 197 -6.44 16.19 15.52
C ALA A 197 -7.81 16.46 16.13
N THR A 198 -8.78 16.85 15.32
CA THR A 198 -10.09 17.34 15.80
C THR A 198 -11.24 16.37 15.54
N GLY A 199 -11.07 15.39 14.65
CA GLY A 199 -12.13 14.50 14.18
C GLY A 199 -13.17 15.16 13.27
N ARG A 200 -12.98 16.45 12.90
CA ARG A 200 -13.89 17.18 12.02
C ARG A 200 -13.92 16.53 10.62
N VAL A 201 -15.13 16.34 10.09
CA VAL A 201 -15.31 15.83 8.72
C VAL A 201 -14.71 16.80 7.71
N LEU A 202 -13.81 16.32 6.86
CA LEU A 202 -13.21 17.04 5.75
C LEU A 202 -13.87 16.66 4.41
N SER A 203 -14.27 15.39 4.27
CA SER A 203 -14.98 14.88 3.11
C SER A 203 -16.16 14.03 3.57
N ALA A 204 -17.31 14.19 2.92
CA ALA A 204 -18.50 13.37 3.16
C ALA A 204 -18.67 12.25 2.11
N THR A 205 -17.70 12.12 1.19
CA THR A 205 -17.70 11.04 0.19
C THR A 205 -17.14 9.76 0.79
N HIS A 206 -17.35 8.63 0.12
CA HIS A 206 -16.78 7.33 0.50
C HIS A 206 -15.36 7.09 -0.08
N GLU A 207 -14.80 8.11 -0.71
CA GLU A 207 -13.46 8.07 -1.32
C GLU A 207 -12.37 7.75 -0.31
N ASN A 208 -12.36 8.49 0.79
CA ASN A 208 -11.41 8.37 1.87
C ASN A 208 -12.14 7.92 3.14
N ILE A 209 -11.68 6.85 3.78
CA ILE A 209 -12.34 6.23 4.92
C ILE A 209 -11.33 5.72 5.99
N ALA A 210 -10.07 6.16 5.95
CA ALA A 210 -9.05 5.66 6.86
C ALA A 210 -9.37 5.94 8.34
N TYR A 211 -9.98 7.09 8.64
CA TYR A 211 -10.40 7.41 9.99
C TYR A 211 -11.49 6.43 10.48
N ARG A 212 -12.44 6.11 9.60
CA ARG A 212 -13.49 5.13 9.87
C ARG A 212 -12.94 3.71 10.02
N ILE A 213 -11.93 3.33 9.22
CA ILE A 213 -11.21 2.05 9.37
C ILE A 213 -10.66 1.93 10.80
N CYS A 214 -9.99 2.97 11.31
CA CYS A 214 -9.46 2.99 12.68
C CYS A 214 -10.56 2.94 13.76
N GLN A 215 -11.75 3.47 13.48
CA GLN A 215 -12.87 3.41 14.43
C GLN A 215 -13.55 2.04 14.50
N GLU A 216 -13.64 1.35 13.37
CA GLU A 216 -14.43 0.13 13.24
C GLU A 216 -13.58 -1.15 13.29
N LEU A 217 -12.29 -1.05 12.92
CA LEU A 217 -11.39 -2.20 12.78
C LEU A 217 -10.17 -2.03 13.69
N ASP A 218 -9.79 -3.10 14.35
CA ASP A 218 -8.74 -3.13 15.37
C ASP A 218 -7.42 -3.66 14.75
N PHE A 219 -6.89 -2.92 13.78
CA PHE A 219 -5.55 -3.17 13.26
C PHE A 219 -4.49 -2.51 14.17
N ASP A 220 -3.32 -3.13 14.29
CA ASP A 220 -2.19 -2.52 15.00
C ASP A 220 -1.57 -1.36 14.18
N ILE A 221 -1.46 -1.52 12.86
CA ILE A 221 -0.85 -0.55 11.93
C ILE A 221 -1.77 -0.34 10.72
N LEU A 222 -1.96 0.93 10.34
CA LEU A 222 -2.63 1.32 9.09
C LEU A 222 -1.69 2.18 8.25
N LEU A 223 -1.28 1.66 7.11
CA LEU A 223 -0.48 2.35 6.10
C LEU A 223 -1.44 2.90 5.05
N THR A 224 -1.42 4.22 4.80
CA THR A 224 -2.35 4.90 3.88
C THR A 224 -1.62 5.63 2.75
N GLY A 225 -2.33 6.03 1.70
CA GLY A 225 -1.82 6.78 0.55
C GLY A 225 -2.89 7.69 -0.07
N HIS A 226 -2.83 7.88 -1.40
CA HIS A 226 -3.85 8.53 -2.22
C HIS A 226 -3.96 10.06 -2.09
N GLN A 227 -3.92 10.61 -0.89
CA GLN A 227 -4.13 12.05 -0.69
C GLN A 227 -2.87 12.90 -0.92
N HIS A 228 -1.72 12.29 -1.18
CA HIS A 228 -0.43 12.96 -1.36
C HIS A 228 -0.06 13.89 -0.18
N MET A 229 -0.42 13.48 1.03
CA MET A 229 -0.18 14.21 2.27
C MET A 229 0.82 13.45 3.13
N SER A 230 1.70 14.18 3.84
CA SER A 230 2.57 13.55 4.84
C SER A 230 1.85 13.42 6.18
N VAL A 231 1.71 12.18 6.68
CA VAL A 231 1.31 11.85 8.05
C VAL A 231 2.43 11.00 8.65
N PRO A 232 3.37 11.60 9.41
CA PRO A 232 4.60 10.92 9.82
C PRO A 232 4.40 9.83 10.87
N GLY A 233 3.24 9.79 11.51
CA GLY A 233 2.84 8.77 12.46
C GLY A 233 2.09 9.32 13.67
N GLN A 234 0.96 8.71 13.97
CA GLN A 234 0.18 8.97 15.20
C GLN A 234 -0.74 7.79 15.49
N THR A 235 -1.31 7.75 16.69
CA THR A 235 -2.26 6.70 17.07
C THR A 235 -3.68 7.24 17.04
N LEU A 236 -4.58 6.55 16.32
CA LEU A 236 -6.01 6.79 16.27
C LEU A 236 -6.75 5.53 16.73
N PHE A 237 -7.56 5.65 17.78
CA PHE A 237 -8.37 4.55 18.33
C PHE A 237 -7.58 3.24 18.61
N GLY A 238 -6.29 3.36 18.91
CA GLY A 238 -5.39 2.22 19.14
C GLY A 238 -4.58 1.78 17.92
N THR A 239 -4.93 2.22 16.72
CA THR A 239 -4.22 1.93 15.47
C THR A 239 -3.13 2.98 15.21
N PHE A 240 -1.89 2.55 14.95
CA PHE A 240 -0.82 3.44 14.50
C PHE A 240 -0.96 3.72 13.00
N VAL A 241 -1.11 4.99 12.62
CA VAL A 241 -1.41 5.41 11.24
C VAL A 241 -0.30 6.26 10.65
N VAL A 242 -0.02 6.04 9.37
CA VAL A 242 0.97 6.79 8.58
C VAL A 242 0.50 7.01 7.15
N GLN A 243 0.99 8.07 6.51
CA GLN A 243 0.86 8.32 5.07
C GLN A 243 2.11 9.04 4.57
N PRO A 244 2.84 8.49 3.59
CA PRO A 244 3.90 9.23 2.91
C PRO A 244 3.29 10.20 1.89
N SER A 245 4.04 11.24 1.55
CA SER A 245 3.76 12.09 0.40
C SER A 245 4.04 11.33 -0.93
N ASP A 246 3.72 11.96 -2.05
CA ASP A 246 3.81 11.36 -3.39
C ASP A 246 5.23 11.39 -4.00
N ARG A 247 5.42 10.69 -5.12
CA ARG A 247 6.61 10.71 -5.99
C ARG A 247 7.93 10.35 -5.32
N GLY A 248 7.87 9.65 -4.17
CA GLY A 248 9.07 9.29 -3.42
C GLY A 248 9.83 10.50 -2.87
N GLN A 249 9.13 11.56 -2.48
CA GLN A 249 9.70 12.69 -1.72
C GLN A 249 10.11 12.25 -0.32
N GLU A 250 9.42 11.25 0.20
CA GLU A 250 9.71 10.61 1.46
C GLU A 250 9.31 9.12 1.42
N PHE A 251 9.77 8.39 2.38
CA PHE A 251 9.25 7.08 2.79
C PHE A 251 9.06 7.11 4.30
N ILE A 252 8.21 6.23 4.82
CA ILE A 252 8.00 6.13 6.26
C ILE A 252 8.63 4.84 6.76
N ARG A 253 9.31 4.92 7.90
CA ARG A 253 9.83 3.78 8.64
C ARG A 253 9.00 3.58 9.89
N VAL A 254 8.30 2.45 9.98
CA VAL A 254 7.55 2.04 11.16
C VAL A 254 8.32 0.95 11.88
N GLU A 255 8.42 1.06 13.20
CA GLU A 255 8.97 0.00 14.06
C GLU A 255 7.89 -0.52 15.01
N ALA A 256 7.73 -1.82 15.09
CA ALA A 256 6.93 -2.48 16.10
C ALA A 256 7.82 -3.37 16.97
N VAL A 257 7.77 -3.19 18.27
CA VAL A 257 8.50 -3.99 19.27
C VAL A 257 7.48 -4.69 20.16
N LEU A 258 7.60 -6.02 20.24
CA LEU A 258 6.78 -6.86 21.11
C LEU A 258 7.61 -7.39 22.27
N SER A 259 7.23 -6.99 23.50
CA SER A 259 7.84 -7.42 24.77
C SER A 259 6.78 -8.16 25.59
N GLY A 260 6.72 -9.48 25.44
CA GLY A 260 5.62 -10.28 26.02
C GLY A 260 4.29 -9.95 25.33
N GLU A 261 3.31 -9.42 26.09
CA GLU A 261 2.00 -9.01 25.58
C GLU A 261 1.96 -7.52 25.18
N GLU A 262 2.99 -6.76 25.52
CA GLU A 262 3.07 -5.33 25.22
C GLU A 262 3.54 -5.11 23.77
N LYS A 263 2.80 -4.28 23.03
CA LYS A 263 3.15 -3.81 21.69
C LYS A 263 3.46 -2.31 21.72
N ARG A 264 4.64 -1.93 21.26
CA ARG A 264 5.00 -0.52 21.05
C ARG A 264 5.27 -0.30 19.57
N ILE A 265 4.55 0.65 18.96
CA ILE A 265 4.67 0.98 17.55
C ILE A 265 5.02 2.48 17.43
N THR A 266 6.02 2.78 16.59
CA THR A 266 6.55 4.14 16.40
C THR A 266 6.95 4.37 14.95
#